data_891ab1c0ba844f10c56f2d6bee43fb2b
#
_entry.id   891ab1c0ba844f10c56f2d6bee43fb2b
#
_cell.length_a   1.000
_cell.length_b   1.000
_cell.length_c   1.000
_cell.angle_alpha   90.00
_cell.angle_beta   90.00
_cell.angle_gamma   90.00
#
_symmetry.space_group_name_H-M   'P 1'
#
loop_
_entity.id
_entity.type
_entity.pdbx_description
1 polymer ?
#
loop_
_entity_poly.entity_id
_entity_poly.type
_entity_poly.pdbx_seq_one_letter_code
_entity_poly.pdbx_strand_id
1 'polypeptide(L)'
;MRQLLNTLFVTSEDIYLSLDGENVVANRGGEAVARYPLHTLQSIVSFSYAGASPALMGACAQREIGLAFCSPRGKFLARVAGQAQGNVLLRRMQYRWADDPSQSCRVAGMMIFGKVYNAKWSVERTRRDHAMRIDESRFSAVSDQLQGLLPQIAAETSLDSLRGLEGVGAAAYFSVLDDMILQGKETFFFRERSRRPPLDAFNALLSFAYSLLAHDCASALESVGLDAYVGYLHRDRPGRESLALDLMEELRPCFADRFVLTLINNRVLKAIDFDFRESGAVLLTDTGRRTFLQKWQERKKETITHPFLEEKIPWGLVPYVQSLLLARYLRGDLDDYPPFLWK
;
A
#
# COMPACT_ATOMS: atom_id res chain seq x y z
N MET A 1 12.64 16.01 7.03
CA MET A 1 12.08 14.76 6.48
C MET A 1 12.42 13.58 7.39
N ARG A 2 11.53 12.63 7.60
CA ARG A 2 11.76 11.45 8.47
C ARG A 2 12.63 10.44 7.72
N GLN A 3 13.76 10.03 8.30
CA GLN A 3 14.73 9.12 7.63
C GLN A 3 14.67 7.68 8.12
N LEU A 4 14.00 7.39 9.26
CA LEU A 4 13.96 6.06 9.86
C LEU A 4 12.73 5.29 9.37
N LEU A 5 12.95 4.08 8.86
CA LEU A 5 11.91 3.20 8.37
C LEU A 5 12.09 1.81 8.97
N ASN A 6 11.79 1.70 10.23
CA ASN A 6 11.76 0.40 10.86
C ASN A 6 10.32 0.04 11.22
N THR A 7 9.83 -1.04 10.63
CA THR A 7 8.58 -1.66 11.02
C THR A 7 8.88 -2.96 11.74
N LEU A 8 8.36 -3.12 12.95
CA LEU A 8 8.43 -4.38 13.70
C LEU A 8 7.24 -5.25 13.28
N PHE A 9 7.51 -6.38 12.66
CA PHE A 9 6.50 -7.39 12.31
C PHE A 9 6.52 -8.53 13.33
N VAL A 10 5.47 -8.64 14.11
CA VAL A 10 5.28 -9.72 15.08
C VAL A 10 4.48 -10.84 14.42
N THR A 11 5.20 -11.85 13.89
CA THR A 11 4.61 -12.94 13.09
C THR A 11 4.21 -14.16 13.89
N SER A 12 4.62 -14.28 15.15
CA SER A 12 4.22 -15.38 16.04
C SER A 12 2.90 -15.06 16.74
N GLU A 13 1.98 -16.02 16.76
CA GLU A 13 0.60 -15.84 17.22
C GLU A 13 0.46 -15.67 18.73
N ASP A 14 1.46 -16.10 19.49
CA ASP A 14 1.51 -16.18 20.97
C ASP A 14 2.28 -15.03 21.63
N ILE A 15 2.68 -14.01 20.88
CA ILE A 15 3.46 -12.88 21.40
C ILE A 15 2.50 -11.76 21.89
N TYR A 16 2.64 -11.45 23.17
CA TYR A 16 2.08 -10.25 23.80
C TYR A 16 3.11 -9.12 23.80
N LEU A 17 2.69 -7.90 23.45
CA LEU A 17 3.57 -6.72 23.43
C LEU A 17 3.36 -5.84 24.66
N SER A 18 4.42 -5.44 25.32
CA SER A 18 4.37 -4.51 26.46
C SER A 18 5.39 -3.39 26.32
N LEU A 19 5.21 -2.33 27.11
CA LEU A 19 6.15 -1.23 27.26
C LEU A 19 7.03 -1.49 28.47
N ASP A 20 8.36 -1.33 28.30
CA ASP A 20 9.32 -1.28 29.41
C ASP A 20 10.33 -0.17 29.13
N GLY A 21 10.20 0.94 29.89
CA GLY A 21 10.91 2.19 29.61
C GLY A 21 10.63 2.69 28.20
N GLU A 22 11.66 2.88 27.41
CA GLU A 22 11.58 3.32 26.00
C GLU A 22 11.60 2.14 25.00
N ASN A 23 11.27 0.92 25.46
CA ASN A 23 11.32 -0.27 24.62
C ASN A 23 9.96 -0.94 24.50
N VAL A 24 9.64 -1.43 23.30
CA VAL A 24 8.63 -2.47 23.13
C VAL A 24 9.26 -3.81 23.48
N VAL A 25 8.59 -4.56 24.34
CA VAL A 25 9.00 -5.89 24.78
C VAL A 25 8.03 -6.92 24.23
N ALA A 26 8.56 -7.90 23.51
CA ALA A 26 7.81 -9.06 23.06
C ALA A 26 7.88 -10.16 24.14
N ASN A 27 6.72 -10.57 24.64
CA ASN A 27 6.60 -11.57 25.69
C ASN A 27 5.94 -12.83 25.16
N ARG A 28 6.45 -14.00 25.57
CA ARG A 28 5.86 -15.31 25.32
C ARG A 28 5.73 -16.06 26.61
N GLY A 29 4.50 -16.46 26.97
CA GLY A 29 4.26 -17.16 28.25
C GLY A 29 4.67 -16.40 29.50
N GLY A 30 4.70 -15.05 29.43
CA GLY A 30 5.13 -14.18 30.53
C GLY A 30 6.62 -13.84 30.53
N GLU A 31 7.44 -14.47 29.69
CA GLU A 31 8.88 -14.21 29.59
C GLU A 31 9.19 -13.28 28.42
N ALA A 32 10.11 -12.33 28.61
CA ALA A 32 10.58 -11.45 27.57
C ALA A 32 11.49 -12.19 26.58
N VAL A 33 11.06 -12.32 25.32
CA VAL A 33 11.83 -13.01 24.27
C VAL A 33 12.58 -12.05 23.35
N ALA A 34 12.16 -10.76 23.29
CA ALA A 34 12.85 -9.74 22.52
C ALA A 34 12.53 -8.34 23.04
N ARG A 35 13.42 -7.38 22.77
CA ARG A 35 13.27 -5.96 23.11
C ARG A 35 13.68 -5.10 21.91
N TYR A 36 12.91 -4.06 21.61
CA TYR A 36 13.20 -3.12 20.52
C TYR A 36 12.98 -1.69 20.98
N PRO A 37 13.93 -0.77 20.79
CA PRO A 37 13.76 0.64 21.15
C PRO A 37 12.67 1.30 20.32
N LEU A 38 11.71 1.97 20.97
CA LEU A 38 10.60 2.64 20.28
C LEU A 38 11.06 3.72 19.32
N HIS A 39 12.11 4.48 19.67
CA HIS A 39 12.62 5.57 18.83
C HIS A 39 13.18 5.09 17.48
N THR A 40 13.45 3.78 17.32
CA THR A 40 13.89 3.20 16.05
C THR A 40 12.73 2.72 15.20
N LEU A 41 11.50 2.70 15.73
CA LEU A 41 10.32 2.17 15.06
C LEU A 41 9.45 3.29 14.51
N GLN A 42 8.91 3.06 13.32
CA GLN A 42 7.85 3.88 12.72
C GLN A 42 6.50 3.20 12.81
N SER A 43 6.50 1.88 12.78
CA SER A 43 5.27 1.12 12.93
C SER A 43 5.54 -0.25 13.54
N ILE A 44 4.50 -0.82 14.11
CA ILE A 44 4.43 -2.18 14.63
C ILE A 44 3.20 -2.83 13.99
N VAL A 45 3.40 -3.96 13.34
CA VAL A 45 2.30 -4.77 12.79
C VAL A 45 2.32 -6.12 13.49
N SER A 46 1.30 -6.37 14.32
CA SER A 46 1.17 -7.62 15.07
C SER A 46 0.19 -8.57 14.38
N PHE A 47 0.64 -9.78 14.11
CA PHE A 47 -0.19 -10.90 13.64
C PHE A 47 -0.57 -11.85 14.79
N SER A 48 -0.40 -11.38 16.03
CA SER A 48 -0.75 -12.12 17.25
C SER A 48 -2.11 -11.70 17.79
N TYR A 49 -2.87 -12.66 18.27
CA TYR A 49 -4.10 -12.40 19.04
C TYR A 49 -3.83 -12.10 20.52
N ALA A 50 -2.60 -12.27 21.00
CA ALA A 50 -2.26 -11.97 22.41
C ALA A 50 -2.35 -10.48 22.73
N GLY A 51 -2.20 -9.60 21.71
CA GLY A 51 -2.43 -8.18 21.86
C GLY A 51 -1.23 -7.39 22.38
N ALA A 52 -1.52 -6.20 22.95
CA ALA A 52 -0.52 -5.30 23.52
C ALA A 52 -1.03 -4.60 24.78
N SER A 53 -0.11 -4.14 25.65
CA SER A 53 -0.49 -3.38 26.84
C SER A 53 -1.02 -1.98 26.51
N PRO A 54 -1.98 -1.44 27.30
CA PRO A 54 -2.43 -0.06 27.15
C PRO A 54 -1.30 0.98 27.23
N ALA A 55 -0.29 0.73 28.07
CA ALA A 55 0.89 1.58 28.20
C ALA A 55 1.67 1.67 26.88
N LEU A 56 1.88 0.53 26.20
CA LEU A 56 2.53 0.51 24.88
C LEU A 56 1.67 1.22 23.83
N MET A 57 0.36 0.95 23.83
CA MET A 57 -0.57 1.61 22.91
C MET A 57 -0.50 3.13 23.05
N GLY A 58 -0.53 3.65 24.30
CA GLY A 58 -0.41 5.08 24.60
C GLY A 58 0.93 5.66 24.17
N ALA A 59 2.04 4.95 24.45
CA ALA A 59 3.37 5.38 24.06
C ALA A 59 3.55 5.45 22.53
N CYS A 60 3.00 4.47 21.80
CA CYS A 60 2.97 4.48 20.34
C CYS A 60 2.17 5.66 19.80
N ALA A 61 0.97 5.90 20.34
CA ALA A 61 0.10 6.99 19.96
C ALA A 61 0.77 8.36 20.15
N GLN A 62 1.40 8.59 21.31
CA GLN A 62 2.11 9.84 21.61
C GLN A 62 3.32 10.11 20.70
N ARG A 63 3.99 9.05 20.25
CA ARG A 63 5.18 9.13 19.38
C ARG A 63 4.86 9.01 17.89
N GLU A 64 3.58 8.97 17.52
CA GLU A 64 3.12 8.77 16.14
C GLU A 64 3.67 7.45 15.52
N ILE A 65 3.90 6.45 16.35
CA ILE A 65 4.29 5.11 15.90
C ILE A 65 3.01 4.34 15.56
N GLY A 66 2.85 3.95 14.30
CA GLY A 66 1.72 3.13 13.89
C GLY A 66 1.72 1.78 14.62
N LEU A 67 0.64 1.43 15.32
CA LEU A 67 0.48 0.10 15.91
C LEU A 67 -0.79 -0.52 15.37
N ALA A 68 -0.62 -1.57 14.57
CA ALA A 68 -1.72 -2.29 13.95
C ALA A 68 -1.73 -3.76 14.36
N PHE A 69 -2.95 -4.29 14.45
CA PHE A 69 -3.21 -5.69 14.69
C PHE A 69 -3.83 -6.31 13.46
N CYS A 70 -3.27 -7.42 13.02
CA CYS A 70 -3.78 -8.24 11.94
C CYS A 70 -4.04 -9.65 12.45
N SER A 71 -4.99 -10.34 11.83
CA SER A 71 -5.11 -11.78 12.08
C SER A 71 -3.84 -12.50 11.62
N PRO A 72 -3.57 -13.72 12.09
CA PRO A 72 -2.43 -14.53 11.59
C PRO A 72 -2.44 -14.71 10.08
N ARG A 73 -3.57 -14.57 9.43
CA ARG A 73 -3.76 -14.67 7.97
C ARG A 73 -3.61 -13.32 7.25
N GLY A 74 -3.18 -12.26 7.94
CA GLY A 74 -2.95 -10.95 7.36
C GLY A 74 -4.19 -10.06 7.22
N LYS A 75 -5.38 -10.48 7.72
CA LYS A 75 -6.56 -9.61 7.74
C LYS A 75 -6.35 -8.52 8.81
N PHE A 76 -6.48 -7.26 8.42
CA PHE A 76 -6.49 -6.14 9.36
C PHE A 76 -7.64 -6.29 10.37
N LEU A 77 -7.35 -6.08 11.65
CA LEU A 77 -8.32 -6.17 12.76
C LEU A 77 -8.55 -4.80 13.40
N ALA A 78 -7.47 -4.14 13.81
CA ALA A 78 -7.52 -2.87 14.50
C ALA A 78 -6.18 -2.13 14.40
N ARG A 79 -6.20 -0.83 14.65
CA ARG A 79 -4.99 -0.07 14.95
C ARG A 79 -5.23 0.88 16.11
N VAL A 80 -4.14 1.25 16.76
CA VAL A 80 -4.15 2.26 17.79
C VAL A 80 -4.16 3.63 17.13
N ALA A 81 -5.16 4.44 17.46
CA ALA A 81 -5.24 5.84 17.12
C ALA A 81 -5.09 6.66 18.41
N GLY A 82 -4.14 7.59 18.43
CA GLY A 82 -3.96 8.53 19.53
C GLY A 82 -4.97 9.67 19.49
N GLN A 83 -4.81 10.63 20.40
CA GLN A 83 -5.50 11.90 20.27
C GLN A 83 -5.16 12.50 18.91
N ALA A 84 -6.17 12.96 18.21
CA ALA A 84 -6.00 13.63 16.94
C ALA A 84 -5.18 14.92 17.16
N GLN A 85 -3.87 14.79 17.04
CA GLN A 85 -2.96 15.94 17.00
C GLN A 85 -2.96 16.44 15.56
N GLY A 86 -3.85 17.36 15.26
CA GLY A 86 -3.89 17.86 13.90
C GLY A 86 -4.59 19.20 13.82
N ASN A 87 -4.20 19.97 12.81
CA ASN A 87 -4.86 21.21 12.50
C ASN A 87 -6.34 20.95 12.17
N VAL A 88 -7.25 21.40 13.05
CA VAL A 88 -8.69 21.27 12.86
C VAL A 88 -9.14 21.88 11.52
N LEU A 89 -8.45 22.93 11.06
CA LEU A 89 -8.75 23.59 9.79
C LEU A 89 -8.44 22.67 8.59
N LEU A 90 -7.37 21.88 8.66
CA LEU A 90 -7.02 20.89 7.62
C LEU A 90 -8.13 19.82 7.48
N ARG A 91 -8.62 19.26 8.60
CA ARG A 91 -9.72 18.27 8.55
C ARG A 91 -11.02 18.89 8.07
N ARG A 92 -11.34 20.11 8.53
CA ARG A 92 -12.52 20.81 8.01
C ARG A 92 -12.43 21.04 6.49
N MET A 93 -11.24 21.34 5.97
CA MET A 93 -11.03 21.49 4.53
C MET A 93 -11.16 20.14 3.83
N GLN A 94 -10.55 19.08 4.37
CA GLN A 94 -10.70 17.73 3.85
C GLN A 94 -12.17 17.32 3.71
N TYR A 95 -12.98 17.53 4.75
CA TYR A 95 -14.40 17.15 4.74
C TYR A 95 -15.21 18.00 3.75
N ARG A 96 -14.97 19.31 3.71
CA ARG A 96 -15.64 20.19 2.75
C ARG A 96 -15.35 19.80 1.30
N TRP A 97 -14.12 19.41 1.02
CA TRP A 97 -13.74 18.98 -0.32
C TRP A 97 -14.28 17.59 -0.65
N ALA A 98 -14.41 16.72 0.33
CA ALA A 98 -15.04 15.42 0.14
C ALA A 98 -16.55 15.54 -0.12
N ASP A 99 -17.21 16.54 0.46
CA ASP A 99 -18.62 16.86 0.23
C ASP A 99 -18.86 17.57 -1.11
N ASP A 100 -17.82 18.18 -1.71
CA ASP A 100 -17.88 18.83 -3.02
C ASP A 100 -17.45 17.88 -4.15
N PRO A 101 -18.38 17.45 -5.05
CA PRO A 101 -18.06 16.53 -6.14
C PRO A 101 -16.94 17.02 -7.06
N SER A 102 -16.84 18.33 -7.29
CA SER A 102 -15.83 18.93 -8.17
C SER A 102 -14.43 18.82 -7.53
N GLN A 103 -14.31 19.21 -6.24
CA GLN A 103 -13.04 19.09 -5.52
C GLN A 103 -12.63 17.63 -5.31
N SER A 104 -13.59 16.76 -5.01
CA SER A 104 -13.36 15.32 -4.92
C SER A 104 -12.84 14.74 -6.24
N CYS A 105 -13.46 15.13 -7.37
CA CYS A 105 -13.01 14.69 -8.68
C CYS A 105 -11.59 15.18 -9.00
N ARG A 106 -11.25 16.41 -8.64
CA ARG A 106 -9.92 16.98 -8.85
C ARG A 106 -8.84 16.18 -8.08
N VAL A 107 -9.05 15.93 -6.78
CA VAL A 107 -8.10 15.15 -5.97
C VAL A 107 -8.00 13.71 -6.47
N ALA A 108 -9.14 13.06 -6.67
CA ALA A 108 -9.20 11.69 -7.18
C ALA A 108 -8.55 11.56 -8.56
N GLY A 109 -8.77 12.55 -9.44
CA GLY A 109 -8.19 12.60 -10.78
C GLY A 109 -6.66 12.55 -10.76
N MET A 110 -6.03 13.31 -9.85
CA MET A 110 -4.56 13.28 -9.71
C MET A 110 -4.06 11.90 -9.23
N MET A 111 -4.75 11.27 -8.28
CA MET A 111 -4.38 9.93 -7.79
C MET A 111 -4.53 8.86 -8.88
N ILE A 112 -5.62 8.92 -9.65
CA ILE A 112 -5.85 8.00 -10.78
C ILE A 112 -4.88 8.27 -11.92
N PHE A 113 -4.54 9.52 -12.18
CA PHE A 113 -3.49 9.88 -13.13
C PHE A 113 -2.16 9.20 -12.74
N GLY A 114 -1.76 9.31 -11.47
CA GLY A 114 -0.57 8.65 -10.94
C GLY A 114 -0.62 7.13 -11.10
N LYS A 115 -1.78 6.51 -10.81
CA LYS A 115 -2.01 5.07 -11.01
C LYS A 115 -1.78 4.65 -12.46
N VAL A 116 -2.46 5.30 -13.41
CA VAL A 116 -2.40 4.94 -14.83
C VAL A 116 -1.01 5.21 -15.41
N TYR A 117 -0.38 6.33 -15.02
CA TYR A 117 0.99 6.63 -15.38
C TYR A 117 1.96 5.55 -14.90
N ASN A 118 1.89 5.16 -13.64
CA ASN A 118 2.76 4.14 -13.05
C ASN A 118 2.48 2.73 -13.62
N ALA A 119 1.23 2.43 -13.96
CA ALA A 119 0.88 1.20 -14.69
C ALA A 119 1.55 1.16 -16.07
N LYS A 120 1.43 2.24 -16.83
CA LYS A 120 2.13 2.38 -18.13
C LYS A 120 3.64 2.12 -17.99
N TRP A 121 4.29 2.78 -17.03
CA TRP A 121 5.74 2.61 -16.85
C TRP A 121 6.14 1.22 -16.33
N SER A 122 5.25 0.53 -15.62
CA SER A 122 5.46 -0.89 -15.27
C SER A 122 5.41 -1.80 -16.51
N VAL A 123 4.49 -1.52 -17.47
CA VAL A 123 4.41 -2.19 -18.77
C VAL A 123 5.67 -1.88 -19.60
N GLU A 124 6.03 -0.61 -19.76
CA GLU A 124 7.22 -0.18 -20.53
C GLU A 124 8.52 -0.78 -20.00
N ARG A 125 8.66 -0.87 -18.69
CA ARG A 125 9.82 -1.51 -18.10
C ARG A 125 9.91 -2.99 -18.45
N THR A 126 8.78 -3.70 -18.39
CA THR A 126 8.75 -5.11 -18.78
C THR A 126 9.09 -5.28 -20.25
N ARG A 127 8.57 -4.40 -21.13
CA ARG A 127 8.92 -4.35 -22.56
C ARG A 127 10.43 -4.21 -22.77
N ARG A 128 11.03 -3.21 -22.12
CA ARG A 128 12.46 -2.92 -22.27
C ARG A 128 13.33 -4.06 -21.72
N ASP A 129 13.00 -4.57 -20.54
CA ASP A 129 13.87 -5.50 -19.81
C ASP A 129 13.68 -6.96 -20.28
N HIS A 130 12.53 -7.29 -20.92
CA HIS A 130 12.15 -8.67 -21.26
C HIS A 130 11.51 -8.82 -22.67
N ALA A 131 11.86 -7.98 -23.63
CA ALA A 131 11.29 -7.96 -24.98
C ALA A 131 11.23 -9.35 -25.66
N MET A 132 12.24 -10.20 -25.46
CA MET A 132 12.29 -11.54 -26.07
C MET A 132 11.39 -12.58 -25.38
N ARG A 133 10.70 -12.23 -24.31
CA ARG A 133 9.89 -13.15 -23.49
C ARG A 133 8.41 -12.80 -23.45
N ILE A 134 8.04 -11.73 -24.11
CA ILE A 134 6.68 -11.18 -24.13
C ILE A 134 6.21 -10.95 -25.57
N ASP A 135 4.91 -10.78 -25.75
CA ASP A 135 4.36 -10.24 -27.00
C ASP A 135 4.54 -8.71 -27.01
N GLU A 136 5.58 -8.24 -27.68
CA GLU A 136 5.93 -6.81 -27.73
C GLU A 136 4.80 -5.97 -28.33
N SER A 137 4.10 -6.47 -29.34
CA SER A 137 3.01 -5.74 -30.01
C SER A 137 1.84 -5.49 -29.05
N ARG A 138 1.48 -6.52 -28.28
CA ARG A 138 0.45 -6.44 -27.25
C ARG A 138 0.82 -5.47 -26.13
N PHE A 139 2.05 -5.53 -25.65
CA PHE A 139 2.54 -4.60 -24.62
C PHE A 139 2.61 -3.16 -25.12
N SER A 140 2.99 -2.94 -26.39
CA SER A 140 2.97 -1.62 -27.02
C SER A 140 1.55 -1.06 -27.06
N ALA A 141 0.59 -1.84 -27.55
CA ALA A 141 -0.81 -1.44 -27.65
C ALA A 141 -1.39 -1.06 -26.25
N VAL A 142 -1.06 -1.85 -25.20
CA VAL A 142 -1.48 -1.54 -23.83
C VAL A 142 -0.82 -0.27 -23.31
N SER A 143 0.46 -0.07 -23.57
CA SER A 143 1.15 1.17 -23.20
C SER A 143 0.54 2.40 -23.87
N ASP A 144 0.25 2.33 -25.17
CA ASP A 144 -0.37 3.40 -25.93
C ASP A 144 -1.80 3.68 -25.43
N GLN A 145 -2.57 2.64 -25.11
CA GLN A 145 -3.89 2.78 -24.50
C GLN A 145 -3.81 3.52 -23.15
N LEU A 146 -2.90 3.10 -22.25
CA LEU A 146 -2.71 3.75 -20.97
C LEU A 146 -2.25 5.21 -21.14
N GLN A 147 -1.36 5.48 -22.11
CA GLN A 147 -0.93 6.85 -22.44
C GLN A 147 -2.10 7.71 -22.90
N GLY A 148 -2.99 7.17 -23.73
CA GLY A 148 -4.19 7.87 -24.24
C GLY A 148 -5.23 8.18 -23.18
N LEU A 149 -5.24 7.47 -22.05
CA LEU A 149 -6.13 7.75 -20.91
C LEU A 149 -5.66 8.96 -20.08
N LEU A 150 -4.37 9.26 -20.02
CA LEU A 150 -3.84 10.32 -19.16
C LEU A 150 -4.47 11.70 -19.41
N PRO A 151 -4.57 12.21 -20.68
CA PRO A 151 -5.23 13.49 -20.93
C PRO A 151 -6.73 13.47 -20.64
N GLN A 152 -7.39 12.32 -20.79
CA GLN A 152 -8.81 12.17 -20.47
C GLN A 152 -9.03 12.26 -18.96
N ILE A 153 -8.20 11.58 -18.15
CA ILE A 153 -8.25 11.64 -16.69
C ILE A 153 -7.97 13.08 -16.21
N ALA A 154 -6.99 13.77 -16.80
CA ALA A 154 -6.63 15.13 -16.41
C ALA A 154 -7.74 16.15 -16.71
N ALA A 155 -8.56 15.92 -17.72
CA ALA A 155 -9.67 16.80 -18.12
C ALA A 155 -11.00 16.42 -17.48
N GLU A 156 -11.07 15.29 -16.74
CA GLU A 156 -12.35 14.76 -16.24
C GLU A 156 -12.86 15.56 -15.03
N THR A 157 -14.17 15.82 -15.02
CA THR A 157 -14.83 16.58 -13.96
C THR A 157 -15.92 15.80 -13.23
N SER A 158 -16.23 14.57 -13.71
CA SER A 158 -17.21 13.68 -13.11
C SER A 158 -16.52 12.47 -12.43
N LEU A 159 -16.81 12.26 -11.15
CA LEU A 159 -16.29 11.09 -10.42
C LEU A 159 -16.73 9.74 -11.02
N ASP A 160 -17.94 9.65 -11.57
CA ASP A 160 -18.42 8.40 -12.15
C ASP A 160 -17.72 8.11 -13.49
N SER A 161 -17.51 9.15 -14.32
CA SER A 161 -16.68 9.01 -15.53
C SER A 161 -15.23 8.68 -15.19
N LEU A 162 -14.67 9.33 -14.16
CA LEU A 162 -13.31 9.04 -13.68
C LEU A 162 -13.14 7.59 -13.23
N ARG A 163 -14.15 7.02 -12.54
CA ARG A 163 -14.16 5.58 -12.19
C ARG A 163 -14.22 4.69 -13.43
N GLY A 164 -14.94 5.13 -14.46
CA GLY A 164 -14.97 4.45 -15.76
C GLY A 164 -13.60 4.41 -16.41
N LEU A 165 -12.90 5.55 -16.47
CA LEU A 165 -11.55 5.67 -17.02
C LEU A 165 -10.54 4.83 -16.20
N GLU A 166 -10.65 4.86 -14.86
CA GLU A 166 -9.86 4.01 -13.97
C GLU A 166 -10.05 2.53 -14.30
N GLY A 167 -11.32 2.10 -14.46
CA GLY A 167 -11.67 0.72 -14.81
C GLY A 167 -11.10 0.29 -16.16
N VAL A 168 -11.14 1.14 -17.18
CA VAL A 168 -10.53 0.91 -18.50
C VAL A 168 -9.02 0.77 -18.36
N GLY A 169 -8.36 1.65 -17.60
CA GLY A 169 -6.92 1.59 -17.34
C GLY A 169 -6.52 0.32 -16.59
N ALA A 170 -7.29 -0.06 -15.58
CA ALA A 170 -7.06 -1.29 -14.82
C ALA A 170 -7.22 -2.54 -15.70
N ALA A 171 -8.25 -2.59 -16.54
CA ALA A 171 -8.47 -3.70 -17.47
C ALA A 171 -7.32 -3.83 -18.48
N ALA A 172 -6.87 -2.71 -19.06
CA ALA A 172 -5.73 -2.68 -19.97
C ALA A 172 -4.46 -3.21 -19.28
N TYR A 173 -4.12 -2.69 -18.10
CA TYR A 173 -2.96 -3.14 -17.34
C TYR A 173 -3.03 -4.62 -16.96
N PHE A 174 -4.16 -5.07 -16.44
CA PHE A 174 -4.35 -6.46 -16.02
C PHE A 174 -4.34 -7.44 -17.21
N SER A 175 -4.67 -6.99 -18.42
CA SER A 175 -4.64 -7.85 -19.61
C SER A 175 -3.26 -8.41 -19.92
N VAL A 176 -2.18 -7.72 -19.54
CA VAL A 176 -0.78 -8.14 -19.75
C VAL A 176 -0.09 -8.59 -18.46
N LEU A 177 -0.77 -8.55 -17.32
CA LEU A 177 -0.14 -8.82 -16.03
C LEU A 177 0.34 -10.27 -15.91
N ASP A 178 -0.38 -11.24 -16.51
CA ASP A 178 0.07 -12.63 -16.55
C ASP A 178 1.39 -12.78 -17.30
N ASP A 179 1.57 -12.08 -18.42
CA ASP A 179 2.79 -12.13 -19.21
C ASP A 179 4.00 -11.51 -18.49
N MET A 180 3.79 -10.68 -17.45
CA MET A 180 4.85 -10.17 -16.59
C MET A 180 5.34 -11.21 -15.57
N ILE A 181 4.60 -12.32 -15.37
CA ILE A 181 5.03 -13.47 -14.57
C ILE A 181 5.94 -14.31 -15.44
N LEU A 182 7.25 -14.19 -15.25
CA LEU A 182 8.25 -14.82 -16.12
C LEU A 182 8.76 -16.17 -15.59
N GLN A 183 8.41 -16.55 -14.37
CA GLN A 183 8.88 -17.75 -13.70
C GLN A 183 7.74 -18.44 -12.95
N GLY A 184 7.84 -19.76 -12.79
CA GLY A 184 6.92 -20.53 -11.94
C GLY A 184 5.46 -20.51 -12.42
N LYS A 185 5.24 -20.49 -13.73
CA LYS A 185 3.90 -20.41 -14.36
C LYS A 185 2.95 -21.54 -13.94
N GLU A 186 3.47 -22.66 -13.51
CA GLU A 186 2.71 -23.79 -12.97
C GLU A 186 2.02 -23.47 -11.63
N THR A 187 2.56 -22.51 -10.89
CA THR A 187 2.01 -22.05 -9.58
C THR A 187 1.47 -20.65 -9.67
N PHE A 188 2.17 -19.77 -10.39
CA PHE A 188 1.87 -18.35 -10.48
C PHE A 188 1.32 -17.98 -11.84
N PHE A 189 0.06 -17.63 -11.87
CA PHE A 189 -0.65 -17.14 -13.04
C PHE A 189 -1.65 -16.09 -12.64
N PHE A 190 -2.08 -15.28 -13.58
CA PHE A 190 -3.13 -14.28 -13.38
C PHE A 190 -4.17 -14.38 -14.48
N ARG A 191 -5.39 -14.79 -14.14
CA ARG A 191 -6.53 -14.81 -15.08
C ARG A 191 -7.42 -13.59 -14.88
N GLU A 192 -7.80 -13.36 -13.63
CA GLU A 192 -8.64 -12.24 -13.22
C GLU A 192 -8.36 -11.89 -11.76
N ARG A 193 -8.82 -10.72 -11.32
CA ARG A 193 -8.62 -10.28 -9.94
C ARG A 193 -9.61 -10.92 -8.97
N SER A 194 -9.17 -11.88 -8.16
CA SER A 194 -9.91 -12.48 -7.05
C SER A 194 -9.39 -11.96 -5.70
N ARG A 195 -10.30 -11.67 -4.74
CA ARG A 195 -9.91 -10.99 -3.49
C ARG A 195 -10.40 -11.67 -2.21
N ARG A 196 -11.60 -12.18 -2.18
CA ARG A 196 -12.28 -12.64 -0.96
C ARG A 196 -13.06 -13.91 -1.20
N PRO A 197 -12.43 -15.06 -1.20
CA PRO A 197 -10.97 -15.29 -1.03
C PRO A 197 -10.17 -15.08 -2.33
N PRO A 198 -8.83 -14.94 -2.27
CA PRO A 198 -7.97 -15.09 -3.44
C PRO A 198 -7.99 -16.56 -3.91
N LEU A 199 -8.09 -16.77 -5.23
CA LEU A 199 -8.28 -18.08 -5.83
C LEU A 199 -6.99 -18.65 -6.48
N ASP A 200 -5.92 -17.90 -6.46
CA ASP A 200 -4.60 -18.29 -6.94
C ASP A 200 -3.50 -17.62 -6.11
N ALA A 201 -2.27 -18.14 -6.27
CA ALA A 201 -1.12 -17.69 -5.49
C ALA A 201 -0.74 -16.23 -5.78
N PHE A 202 -0.88 -15.78 -7.04
CA PHE A 202 -0.57 -14.39 -7.41
C PHE A 202 -1.56 -13.42 -6.78
N ASN A 203 -2.87 -13.72 -6.83
CA ASN A 203 -3.90 -12.93 -6.17
C ASN A 203 -3.77 -12.92 -4.63
N ALA A 204 -3.29 -14.02 -4.03
CA ALA A 204 -2.97 -14.08 -2.60
C ALA A 204 -1.87 -13.09 -2.23
N LEU A 205 -0.78 -13.05 -3.01
CA LEU A 205 0.32 -12.10 -2.84
C LEU A 205 -0.12 -10.65 -3.05
N LEU A 206 -0.86 -10.36 -4.12
CA LEU A 206 -1.38 -9.02 -4.37
C LEU A 206 -2.29 -8.53 -3.24
N SER A 207 -3.18 -9.40 -2.75
CA SER A 207 -4.10 -9.05 -1.67
C SER A 207 -3.36 -8.74 -0.37
N PHE A 208 -2.29 -9.48 -0.09
CA PHE A 208 -1.46 -9.26 1.08
C PHE A 208 -0.62 -7.97 0.94
N ALA A 209 0.02 -7.75 -0.23
CA ALA A 209 0.73 -6.51 -0.52
C ALA A 209 -0.16 -5.28 -0.38
N TYR A 210 -1.37 -5.33 -0.95
CA TYR A 210 -2.31 -4.21 -0.87
C TYR A 210 -2.80 -3.95 0.56
N SER A 211 -2.95 -4.98 1.39
CA SER A 211 -3.32 -4.80 2.79
C SER A 211 -2.20 -4.09 3.57
N LEU A 212 -0.94 -4.45 3.33
CA LEU A 212 0.21 -3.79 3.95
C LEU A 212 0.35 -2.34 3.45
N LEU A 213 0.20 -2.10 2.15
CA LEU A 213 0.29 -0.77 1.57
C LEU A 213 -0.84 0.15 2.05
N ALA A 214 -2.08 -0.35 2.13
CA ALA A 214 -3.20 0.41 2.68
C ALA A 214 -2.96 0.80 4.13
N HIS A 215 -2.41 -0.10 4.94
CA HIS A 215 -2.02 0.21 6.32
C HIS A 215 -0.92 1.28 6.39
N ASP A 216 0.11 1.19 5.55
CA ASP A 216 1.17 2.19 5.48
C ASP A 216 0.60 3.57 5.08
N CYS A 217 -0.29 3.62 4.08
CA CYS A 217 -0.97 4.86 3.66
C CYS A 217 -1.86 5.44 4.77
N ALA A 218 -2.64 4.61 5.45
CA ALA A 218 -3.49 5.05 6.56
C ALA A 218 -2.65 5.65 7.69
N SER A 219 -1.58 4.97 8.10
CA SER A 219 -0.66 5.47 9.12
C SER A 219 0.00 6.79 8.71
N ALA A 220 0.36 6.92 7.44
CA ALA A 220 0.95 8.15 6.90
C ALA A 220 -0.04 9.32 6.92
N LEU A 221 -1.27 9.11 6.47
CA LEU A 221 -2.34 10.13 6.47
C LEU A 221 -2.64 10.62 7.88
N GLU A 222 -2.76 9.72 8.84
CA GLU A 222 -3.01 10.11 10.23
C GLU A 222 -1.86 10.86 10.86
N SER A 223 -0.61 10.50 10.52
CA SER A 223 0.57 11.19 11.04
C SER A 223 0.66 12.65 10.61
N VAL A 224 0.00 13.04 9.51
CA VAL A 224 -0.08 14.43 9.03
C VAL A 224 -1.39 15.12 9.42
N GLY A 225 -2.26 14.43 10.18
CA GLY A 225 -3.51 15.00 10.69
C GLY A 225 -4.71 14.89 9.74
N LEU A 226 -4.61 14.09 8.68
CA LEU A 226 -5.72 13.76 7.79
C LEU A 226 -6.52 12.56 8.34
N ASP A 227 -7.81 12.55 8.06
CA ASP A 227 -8.69 11.43 8.36
C ASP A 227 -8.57 10.39 7.24
N ALA A 228 -8.05 9.21 7.55
CA ALA A 228 -7.86 8.14 6.57
C ALA A 228 -9.18 7.54 6.04
N TYR A 229 -10.31 7.80 6.70
CA TYR A 229 -11.62 7.25 6.34
C TYR A 229 -12.39 8.11 5.33
N VAL A 230 -12.11 9.41 5.24
CA VAL A 230 -12.81 10.34 4.35
C VAL A 230 -12.03 10.47 3.05
N GLY A 231 -12.48 9.75 2.03
CA GLY A 231 -11.86 9.69 0.70
C GLY A 231 -12.55 10.59 -0.34
N TYR A 232 -11.96 10.64 -1.52
CA TYR A 232 -12.43 11.42 -2.66
C TYR A 232 -12.95 10.53 -3.79
N LEU A 233 -12.24 9.43 -4.11
CA LEU A 233 -12.67 8.45 -5.12
C LEU A 233 -13.54 7.36 -4.52
N HIS A 234 -13.06 6.78 -3.42
CA HIS A 234 -13.75 5.73 -2.70
C HIS A 234 -14.81 6.36 -1.79
N ARG A 235 -16.09 6.00 -2.02
CA ARG A 235 -17.21 6.48 -1.19
C ARG A 235 -17.05 6.03 0.25
N ASP A 236 -17.51 6.85 1.18
CA ASP A 236 -17.47 6.56 2.60
C ASP A 236 -18.32 5.32 2.93
N ARG A 237 -17.74 4.46 3.73
CA ARG A 237 -18.41 3.28 4.31
C ARG A 237 -17.87 3.04 5.71
N PRO A 238 -18.70 2.69 6.69
CA PRO A 238 -18.23 2.36 8.03
C PRO A 238 -17.08 1.34 8.01
N GLY A 239 -16.00 1.65 8.71
CA GLY A 239 -14.80 0.80 8.79
C GLY A 239 -13.93 0.72 7.54
N ARG A 240 -14.16 1.57 6.53
CA ARG A 240 -13.35 1.63 5.31
C ARG A 240 -12.46 2.85 5.30
N GLU A 241 -11.16 2.65 5.24
CA GLU A 241 -10.15 3.71 5.15
C GLU A 241 -10.08 4.26 3.72
N SER A 242 -11.13 5.00 3.31
CA SER A 242 -11.35 5.41 1.93
C SER A 242 -10.22 6.26 1.36
N LEU A 243 -9.68 7.23 2.14
CA LEU A 243 -8.55 8.04 1.67
C LEU A 243 -7.24 7.25 1.58
N ALA A 244 -7.03 6.29 2.48
CA ALA A 244 -5.86 5.41 2.38
C ALA A 244 -5.93 4.54 1.12
N LEU A 245 -7.13 4.09 0.74
CA LEU A 245 -7.35 3.37 -0.51
C LEU A 245 -7.15 4.27 -1.73
N ASP A 246 -7.54 5.54 -1.67
CA ASP A 246 -7.31 6.52 -2.73
C ASP A 246 -5.82 6.78 -2.92
N LEU A 247 -5.10 7.07 -1.82
CA LEU A 247 -3.67 7.36 -1.86
C LEU A 247 -2.85 6.17 -2.37
N MET A 248 -3.20 4.96 -1.96
CA MET A 248 -2.46 3.77 -2.40
C MET A 248 -2.60 3.48 -3.90
N GLU A 249 -3.61 4.04 -4.60
CA GLU A 249 -3.80 3.80 -6.03
C GLU A 249 -2.54 4.18 -6.84
N GLU A 250 -1.89 5.29 -6.49
CA GLU A 250 -0.64 5.73 -7.14
C GLU A 250 0.50 4.71 -6.99
N LEU A 251 0.49 3.96 -5.88
CA LEU A 251 1.61 3.08 -5.49
C LEU A 251 1.37 1.61 -5.87
N ARG A 252 0.15 1.24 -6.24
CA ARG A 252 -0.14 -0.15 -6.60
C ARG A 252 0.75 -0.66 -7.72
N PRO A 253 0.80 -0.05 -8.93
CA PRO A 253 1.56 -0.61 -10.03
C PRO A 253 3.08 -0.57 -9.81
N CYS A 254 3.60 0.56 -9.32
CA CYS A 254 5.03 0.81 -9.22
C CYS A 254 5.68 0.22 -7.96
N PHE A 255 4.93 -0.01 -6.89
CA PHE A 255 5.45 -0.57 -5.65
C PHE A 255 4.91 -1.96 -5.36
N ALA A 256 3.58 -2.14 -5.16
CA ALA A 256 3.01 -3.40 -4.72
C ALA A 256 3.06 -4.49 -5.79
N ASP A 257 2.56 -4.22 -7.00
CA ASP A 257 2.52 -5.20 -8.08
C ASP A 257 3.93 -5.60 -8.51
N ARG A 258 4.81 -4.62 -8.67
CA ARG A 258 6.22 -4.87 -9.01
C ARG A 258 6.96 -5.65 -7.93
N PHE A 259 6.66 -5.39 -6.67
CA PHE A 259 7.23 -6.17 -5.58
C PHE A 259 6.81 -7.64 -5.69
N VAL A 260 5.51 -7.91 -5.89
CA VAL A 260 5.00 -9.27 -6.07
C VAL A 260 5.64 -9.96 -7.28
N LEU A 261 5.67 -9.29 -8.44
CA LEU A 261 6.33 -9.80 -9.64
C LEU A 261 7.81 -10.09 -9.40
N THR A 262 8.51 -9.22 -8.66
CA THR A 262 9.92 -9.42 -8.31
C THR A 262 10.14 -10.66 -7.45
N LEU A 263 9.28 -10.89 -6.44
CA LEU A 263 9.37 -12.09 -5.60
C LEU A 263 9.21 -13.38 -6.42
N ILE A 264 8.27 -13.39 -7.35
CA ILE A 264 7.99 -14.55 -8.21
C ILE A 264 9.13 -14.74 -9.22
N ASN A 265 9.47 -13.70 -9.95
CA ASN A 265 10.45 -13.77 -11.03
C ASN A 265 11.86 -14.09 -10.52
N ASN A 266 12.17 -13.72 -9.28
CA ASN A 266 13.41 -14.10 -8.59
C ASN A 266 13.30 -15.43 -7.83
N ARG A 267 12.18 -16.17 -7.96
CA ARG A 267 11.93 -17.46 -7.32
C ARG A 267 12.10 -17.45 -5.79
N VAL A 268 11.77 -16.30 -5.17
CA VAL A 268 11.84 -16.13 -3.71
C VAL A 268 10.75 -16.94 -3.02
N LEU A 269 9.55 -16.96 -3.61
CA LEU A 269 8.41 -17.76 -3.15
C LEU A 269 8.14 -18.89 -4.14
N LYS A 270 7.69 -20.03 -3.61
CA LYS A 270 7.44 -21.26 -4.34
C LYS A 270 6.08 -21.84 -3.95
N ALA A 271 5.60 -22.88 -4.64
CA ALA A 271 4.32 -23.53 -4.33
C ALA A 271 4.18 -23.97 -2.86
N ILE A 272 5.27 -24.40 -2.22
CA ILE A 272 5.30 -24.84 -0.82
C ILE A 272 4.98 -23.69 0.18
N ASP A 273 5.11 -22.44 -0.25
CA ASP A 273 4.82 -21.26 0.57
C ASP A 273 3.33 -20.92 0.61
N PHE A 274 2.48 -21.73 -0.05
CA PHE A 274 1.04 -21.53 -0.14
C PHE A 274 0.26 -22.73 0.37
N ASP A 275 -0.88 -22.43 1.00
CA ASP A 275 -1.92 -23.38 1.43
C ASP A 275 -3.06 -23.30 0.40
N PHE A 276 -3.20 -24.33 -0.43
CA PHE A 276 -4.25 -24.48 -1.43
C PHE A 276 -5.42 -25.26 -0.80
N ARG A 277 -6.51 -24.60 -0.52
CA ARG A 277 -7.65 -25.16 0.20
C ARG A 277 -8.68 -25.81 -0.72
N GLU A 278 -9.42 -26.78 -0.21
CA GLU A 278 -10.55 -27.42 -0.90
C GLU A 278 -11.62 -26.41 -1.35
N SER A 279 -11.79 -25.32 -0.60
CA SER A 279 -12.68 -24.20 -0.97
C SER A 279 -12.20 -23.36 -2.17
N GLY A 280 -11.07 -23.71 -2.77
CA GLY A 280 -10.41 -22.95 -3.82
C GLY A 280 -9.61 -21.75 -3.30
N ALA A 281 -9.68 -21.41 -2.02
CA ALA A 281 -8.92 -20.31 -1.44
C ALA A 281 -7.42 -20.62 -1.38
N VAL A 282 -6.58 -19.68 -1.77
CA VAL A 282 -5.13 -19.78 -1.68
C VAL A 282 -4.60 -18.77 -0.66
N LEU A 283 -3.86 -19.24 0.33
CA LEU A 283 -3.31 -18.43 1.40
C LEU A 283 -1.81 -18.66 1.55
N LEU A 284 -1.08 -17.67 2.05
CA LEU A 284 0.32 -17.86 2.44
C LEU A 284 0.42 -18.74 3.68
N THR A 285 1.35 -19.70 3.67
CA THR A 285 1.79 -20.40 4.88
C THR A 285 2.53 -19.44 5.82
N ASP A 286 2.78 -19.86 7.06
CA ASP A 286 3.56 -19.05 8.00
C ASP A 286 4.97 -18.75 7.49
N THR A 287 5.62 -19.72 6.86
CA THR A 287 6.94 -19.53 6.25
C THR A 287 6.89 -18.57 5.08
N GLY A 288 5.95 -18.76 4.15
CA GLY A 288 5.72 -17.87 3.01
C GLY A 288 5.44 -16.44 3.46
N ARG A 289 4.61 -16.26 4.51
CA ARG A 289 4.30 -14.96 5.09
C ARG A 289 5.53 -14.29 5.70
N ARG A 290 6.35 -15.02 6.47
CA ARG A 290 7.61 -14.48 7.03
C ARG A 290 8.56 -14.02 5.94
N THR A 291 8.75 -14.84 4.92
CA THR A 291 9.59 -14.52 3.75
C THR A 291 9.07 -13.25 3.05
N PHE A 292 7.76 -13.18 2.80
CA PHE A 292 7.13 -12.01 2.18
C PHE A 292 7.36 -10.74 3.00
N LEU A 293 7.09 -10.78 4.31
CA LEU A 293 7.24 -9.63 5.21
C LEU A 293 8.70 -9.16 5.32
N GLN A 294 9.65 -10.10 5.39
CA GLN A 294 11.07 -9.76 5.38
C GLN A 294 11.44 -9.01 4.08
N LYS A 295 11.04 -9.54 2.92
CA LYS A 295 11.32 -8.92 1.62
C LYS A 295 10.59 -7.58 1.44
N TRP A 296 9.36 -7.45 1.97
CA TRP A 296 8.64 -6.17 2.00
C TRP A 296 9.42 -5.11 2.77
N GLN A 297 9.95 -5.47 3.94
CA GLN A 297 10.76 -4.56 4.74
C GLN A 297 12.09 -4.19 4.05
N GLU A 298 12.75 -5.16 3.39
CA GLU A 298 13.96 -4.89 2.59
C GLU A 298 13.63 -3.90 1.46
N ARG A 299 12.54 -4.12 0.74
CA ARG A 299 12.07 -3.21 -0.33
C ARG A 299 11.79 -1.81 0.18
N LYS A 300 11.15 -1.67 1.34
CA LYS A 300 10.87 -0.36 1.95
C LYS A 300 12.14 0.44 2.30
N LYS A 301 13.26 -0.22 2.51
CA LYS A 301 14.56 0.43 2.79
C LYS A 301 15.31 0.88 1.53
N GLU A 302 14.97 0.34 0.38
CA GLU A 302 15.61 0.74 -0.87
C GLU A 302 15.36 2.22 -1.17
N THR A 303 16.43 2.92 -1.56
CA THR A 303 16.38 4.36 -1.83
C THR A 303 15.97 4.63 -3.26
N ILE A 304 15.09 5.60 -3.43
CA ILE A 304 14.68 6.16 -4.73
C ILE A 304 14.83 7.67 -4.72
N THR A 305 14.87 8.28 -5.90
CA THR A 305 14.69 9.73 -6.02
C THR A 305 13.20 10.02 -6.18
N HIS A 306 12.63 10.77 -5.24
CA HIS A 306 11.21 11.14 -5.28
C HIS A 306 10.95 12.08 -6.45
N PRO A 307 9.98 11.80 -7.36
CA PRO A 307 9.83 12.54 -8.61
C PRO A 307 9.61 14.05 -8.44
N PHE A 308 8.81 14.44 -7.46
CA PHE A 308 8.46 15.83 -7.22
C PHE A 308 9.47 16.56 -6.32
N LEU A 309 9.99 15.88 -5.28
CA LEU A 309 10.94 16.51 -4.35
C LEU A 309 12.37 16.52 -4.89
N GLU A 310 12.69 15.67 -5.87
CA GLU A 310 14.03 15.40 -6.38
C GLU A 310 15.04 14.96 -5.29
N GLU A 311 14.52 14.53 -4.14
CA GLU A 311 15.28 14.04 -3.00
C GLU A 311 15.32 12.51 -2.96
N LYS A 312 16.47 11.98 -2.49
CA LYS A 312 16.62 10.55 -2.23
C LYS A 312 15.91 10.16 -0.94
N ILE A 313 14.92 9.30 -1.04
CA ILE A 313 14.16 8.78 0.08
C ILE A 313 13.99 7.27 -0.01
N PRO A 314 13.84 6.55 1.11
CA PRO A 314 13.42 5.17 1.08
C PRO A 314 11.99 5.02 0.57
N TRP A 315 11.71 3.90 -0.14
CA TRP A 315 10.37 3.59 -0.62
C TRP A 315 9.28 3.70 0.45
N GLY A 316 9.56 3.23 1.64
CA GLY A 316 8.58 3.27 2.73
C GLY A 316 8.25 4.66 3.24
N LEU A 317 9.00 5.72 2.83
CA LEU A 317 8.62 7.13 3.11
C LEU A 317 7.69 7.72 2.05
N VAL A 318 7.51 7.06 0.91
CA VAL A 318 6.67 7.61 -0.16
C VAL A 318 5.24 7.88 0.31
N PRO A 319 4.54 6.95 1.01
CA PRO A 319 3.21 7.25 1.54
C PRO A 319 3.17 8.48 2.45
N TYR A 320 4.22 8.66 3.30
CA TYR A 320 4.33 9.81 4.19
C TYR A 320 4.50 11.13 3.42
N VAL A 321 5.39 11.13 2.41
CA VAL A 321 5.62 12.32 1.56
C VAL A 321 4.36 12.68 0.78
N GLN A 322 3.69 11.70 0.18
CA GLN A 322 2.44 11.93 -0.54
C GLN A 322 1.33 12.46 0.38
N SER A 323 1.24 11.96 1.61
CA SER A 323 0.31 12.47 2.62
C SER A 323 0.62 13.92 3.01
N LEU A 324 1.90 14.29 3.15
CA LEU A 324 2.32 15.68 3.39
C LEU A 324 1.97 16.58 2.22
N LEU A 325 2.19 16.14 0.99
CA LEU A 325 1.87 16.91 -0.22
C LEU A 325 0.36 17.11 -0.34
N LEU A 326 -0.44 16.07 -0.03
CA LEU A 326 -1.90 16.19 0.02
C LEU A 326 -2.35 17.17 1.10
N ALA A 327 -1.77 17.11 2.31
CA ALA A 327 -2.09 18.05 3.38
C ALA A 327 -1.74 19.50 3.01
N ARG A 328 -0.62 19.72 2.32
CA ARG A 328 -0.24 21.06 1.81
C ARG A 328 -1.19 21.56 0.74
N TYR A 329 -1.60 20.69 -0.17
CA TYR A 329 -2.58 21.03 -1.20
C TYR A 329 -3.93 21.43 -0.57
N LEU A 330 -4.42 20.66 0.38
CA LEU A 330 -5.67 20.96 1.09
C LEU A 330 -5.61 22.26 1.92
N ARG A 331 -4.42 22.69 2.36
CA ARG A 331 -4.22 23.98 3.03
C ARG A 331 -4.06 25.15 2.08
N GLY A 332 -3.91 24.91 0.78
CA GLY A 332 -3.61 25.93 -0.21
C GLY A 332 -2.14 26.33 -0.28
N ASP A 333 -1.24 25.52 0.29
CA ASP A 333 0.22 25.73 0.21
C ASP A 333 0.80 25.25 -1.14
N LEU A 334 0.02 24.53 -1.92
CA LEU A 334 0.31 24.06 -3.28
C LEU A 334 -0.89 24.33 -4.18
N ASP A 335 -0.63 24.69 -5.43
CA ASP A 335 -1.68 24.94 -6.44
C ASP A 335 -2.39 23.66 -6.86
N ASP A 336 -1.65 22.53 -6.89
CA ASP A 336 -2.15 21.20 -7.21
C ASP A 336 -1.48 20.11 -6.35
N TYR A 337 -2.16 18.97 -6.21
CA TYR A 337 -1.57 17.79 -5.61
C TYR A 337 -0.64 17.10 -6.62
N PRO A 338 0.68 17.02 -6.37
CA PRO A 338 1.60 16.33 -7.26
C PRO A 338 1.54 14.81 -7.04
N PRO A 339 0.94 14.03 -7.97
CA PRO A 339 0.91 12.59 -7.84
C PRO A 339 2.32 11.98 -7.93
N PHE A 340 2.48 10.79 -7.38
CA PHE A 340 3.74 10.05 -7.46
C PHE A 340 3.92 9.47 -8.87
N LEU A 341 4.74 10.10 -9.69
CA LEU A 341 5.01 9.71 -11.09
C LEU A 341 6.38 9.06 -11.21
N TRP A 342 6.44 7.74 -11.13
CA TRP A 342 7.70 7.00 -11.11
C TRP A 342 7.97 6.30 -12.46
N LYS A 343 9.23 6.45 -13.00
CA LYS A 343 9.68 5.85 -14.26
C LYS A 343 10.66 4.71 -14.04
#